data_12b9c1f7904ac265c9e321a8d97e72f0
#
_entry.id   12b9c1f7904ac265c9e321a8d97e72f0
#
_cell.length_a   1.000
_cell.length_b   1.000
_cell.length_c   1.000
_cell.angle_alpha   90.00
_cell.angle_beta   90.00
_cell.angle_gamma   90.00
#
_symmetry.space_group_name_H-M   'P 1'
#
loop_
_entity.id
_entity.type
_entity.pdbx_description
1 polymer ?
#
loop_
_entity_poly.entity_id
_entity_poly.type
_entity_poly.pdbx_seq_one_letter_code
_entity_poly.pdbx_strand_id
1 'polypeptide(L)'
;MKTKLIDYVDNGPIFITGHVNPDGDALGSAFALKLFLDSQNIISDVDFDITTKLPSNLNHLPYHLISDDLKEKYNTVFVFDCGNSSRLGKYEEVVLAAENVVVIDHHVDPSFGDVQIIDPHAASTTQVLFRQFKDENIEINEEMANCLLTGLITDTGRFQYSNTTSEVFSIAAELLGNGANLSKISENIYGSIEFNALTLQSKIIERIVLNEDLQFAHSIVFQNDYKDYQVEPEETDFLIDVVRLVKESTVALLINCLLYTSPSPRDNRW
;
A
#
# COMPACT_ATOMS: atom_id res chain seq x y z
N MET A 1 16.41 -0.11 -25.17
CA MET A 1 16.79 -1.16 -24.21
C MET A 1 15.74 -1.09 -23.10
N LYS A 2 15.31 -2.22 -22.57
CA LYS A 2 14.40 -2.22 -21.42
C LYS A 2 15.22 -1.82 -20.18
N THR A 3 14.74 -0.88 -19.39
CA THR A 3 15.41 -0.44 -18.15
C THR A 3 15.49 -1.62 -17.19
N LYS A 4 16.67 -1.86 -16.63
CA LYS A 4 16.89 -2.92 -15.65
C LYS A 4 17.10 -2.32 -14.28
N LEU A 5 16.49 -2.94 -13.27
CA LEU A 5 16.64 -2.56 -11.87
C LEU A 5 18.11 -2.68 -11.42
N ILE A 6 18.77 -3.77 -11.84
CA ILE A 6 20.15 -4.06 -11.44
C ILE A 6 21.15 -3.01 -11.92
N ASP A 7 20.86 -2.26 -13.02
CA ASP A 7 21.72 -1.21 -13.54
C ASP A 7 21.86 -0.02 -12.57
N TYR A 8 20.93 0.11 -11.58
CA TYR A 8 20.90 1.16 -10.56
C TYR A 8 21.30 0.65 -9.17
N VAL A 9 21.64 -0.63 -9.07
CA VAL A 9 22.19 -1.23 -7.87
C VAL A 9 23.71 -1.07 -7.91
N ASP A 10 24.20 0.05 -7.44
CA ASP A 10 25.62 0.38 -7.40
C ASP A 10 26.24 0.15 -6.01
N ASN A 11 27.53 0.45 -5.87
CA ASN A 11 28.26 0.32 -4.62
C ASN A 11 28.04 1.51 -3.66
N GLY A 12 27.17 2.46 -3.99
CA GLY A 12 26.84 3.59 -3.14
C GLY A 12 25.76 3.27 -2.10
N PRO A 13 25.48 4.18 -1.18
CA PRO A 13 24.38 4.02 -0.26
C PRO A 13 23.03 4.07 -1.00
N ILE A 14 22.23 3.03 -0.81
CA ILE A 14 20.91 2.87 -1.40
C ILE A 14 19.84 3.13 -0.34
N PHE A 15 18.81 3.88 -0.69
CA PHE A 15 17.60 4.05 0.13
C PHE A 15 16.37 3.48 -0.59
N ILE A 16 15.50 2.87 0.16
CA ILE A 16 14.25 2.28 -0.32
C ILE A 16 13.10 2.91 0.46
N THR A 17 12.11 3.44 -0.25
CA THR A 17 10.96 4.08 0.39
C THR A 17 9.72 3.98 -0.52
N GLY A 18 8.60 4.52 -0.06
CA GLY A 18 7.33 4.62 -0.79
C GLY A 18 6.52 5.80 -0.30
N HIS A 19 5.22 5.77 -0.53
CA HIS A 19 4.34 6.84 -0.06
C HIS A 19 4.17 6.88 1.46
N VAL A 20 3.76 8.04 2.00
CA VAL A 20 3.38 8.24 3.40
C VAL A 20 2.27 7.27 3.81
N ASN A 21 2.38 6.70 5.02
CA ASN A 21 1.48 5.66 5.53
C ASN A 21 1.34 4.50 4.52
N PRO A 22 2.43 3.74 4.28
CA PRO A 22 2.49 2.75 3.23
C PRO A 22 1.51 1.60 3.48
N ASP A 23 0.92 1.12 2.42
CA ASP A 23 0.04 -0.05 2.40
C ASP A 23 0.79 -1.36 2.09
N GLY A 24 0.03 -2.43 1.80
CA GLY A 24 0.62 -3.75 1.54
C GLY A 24 1.42 -3.81 0.25
N ASP A 25 1.09 -2.99 -0.76
CA ASP A 25 1.81 -2.98 -2.05
C ASP A 25 3.12 -2.20 -1.94
N ALA A 26 3.11 -1.01 -1.33
CA ALA A 26 4.31 -0.23 -1.06
C ALA A 26 5.31 -0.99 -0.15
N LEU A 27 4.83 -1.52 0.97
CA LEU A 27 5.65 -2.29 1.92
C LEU A 27 6.17 -3.60 1.30
N GLY A 28 5.29 -4.35 0.63
CA GLY A 28 5.65 -5.62 -0.01
C GLY A 28 6.71 -5.44 -1.09
N SER A 29 6.58 -4.40 -1.92
CA SER A 29 7.56 -4.07 -2.95
C SER A 29 8.91 -3.68 -2.36
N ALA A 30 8.92 -2.77 -1.39
CA ALA A 30 10.14 -2.29 -0.77
C ALA A 30 10.89 -3.40 -0.03
N PHE A 31 10.20 -4.21 0.77
CA PHE A 31 10.85 -5.32 1.47
C PHE A 31 11.32 -6.44 0.54
N ALA A 32 10.59 -6.71 -0.56
CA ALA A 32 11.07 -7.68 -1.55
C ALA A 32 12.39 -7.24 -2.18
N LEU A 33 12.53 -5.94 -2.53
CA LEU A 33 13.81 -5.40 -3.01
C LEU A 33 14.88 -5.43 -1.94
N LYS A 34 14.57 -5.02 -0.70
CA LYS A 34 15.52 -5.04 0.41
C LYS A 34 16.10 -6.45 0.64
N LEU A 35 15.23 -7.47 0.69
CA LEU A 35 15.65 -8.86 0.85
C LEU A 35 16.54 -9.34 -0.30
N PHE A 36 16.24 -8.93 -1.53
CA PHE A 36 17.13 -9.22 -2.66
C PHE A 36 18.50 -8.57 -2.47
N LEU A 37 18.57 -7.27 -2.16
CA LEU A 37 19.83 -6.57 -1.96
C LEU A 37 20.66 -7.19 -0.81
N ASP A 38 20.01 -7.55 0.28
CA ASP A 38 20.66 -8.24 1.42
C ASP A 38 21.24 -9.60 1.01
N SER A 39 20.54 -10.35 0.15
CA SER A 39 21.03 -11.62 -0.39
C SER A 39 22.31 -11.46 -1.23
N GLN A 40 22.49 -10.28 -1.82
CA GLN A 40 23.67 -9.91 -2.60
C GLN A 40 24.75 -9.22 -1.75
N ASN A 41 24.57 -9.08 -0.43
CA ASN A 41 25.41 -8.31 0.47
C ASN A 41 25.53 -6.82 0.10
N ILE A 42 24.48 -6.24 -0.50
CA ILE A 42 24.42 -4.84 -0.86
C ILE A 42 23.76 -4.07 0.29
N ILE A 43 24.50 -3.10 0.84
CA ILE A 43 24.02 -2.30 1.97
C ILE A 43 22.96 -1.31 1.47
N SER A 44 21.76 -1.42 2.04
CA SER A 44 20.66 -0.51 1.76
C SER A 44 19.87 -0.22 3.02
N ASP A 45 19.31 0.98 3.08
CA ASP A 45 18.40 1.41 4.14
C ASP A 45 16.97 1.40 3.60
N VAL A 46 16.00 1.06 4.44
CA VAL A 46 14.57 1.14 4.10
C VAL A 46 13.81 1.83 5.23
N ASP A 47 13.01 2.83 4.90
CA ASP A 47 12.08 3.46 5.83
C ASP A 47 10.97 4.21 5.06
N PHE A 48 9.91 4.55 5.79
CA PHE A 48 8.73 5.25 5.28
C PHE A 48 8.34 6.39 6.20
N ASP A 49 7.63 7.38 5.69
CA ASP A 49 7.00 8.39 6.53
C ASP A 49 5.71 7.82 7.13
N ILE A 50 5.80 7.41 8.38
CA ILE A 50 4.68 6.82 9.12
C ILE A 50 4.20 7.86 10.12
N THR A 51 3.02 8.43 9.84
CA THR A 51 2.49 9.52 10.66
C THR A 51 1.88 9.06 11.98
N THR A 52 1.51 7.78 12.07
CA THR A 52 0.90 7.19 13.27
C THR A 52 1.62 5.91 13.69
N LYS A 53 1.27 4.78 13.09
CA LYS A 53 1.90 3.48 13.32
C LYS A 53 1.86 2.62 12.06
N LEU A 54 2.75 1.64 11.99
CA LEU A 54 2.69 0.62 10.93
C LEU A 54 1.38 -0.15 10.98
N PRO A 55 0.82 -0.53 9.82
CA PRO A 55 -0.41 -1.30 9.76
C PRO A 55 -0.30 -2.63 10.52
N SER A 56 -1.10 -2.81 11.55
CA SER A 56 -1.04 -4.01 12.41
C SER A 56 -1.46 -5.30 11.68
N ASN A 57 -2.33 -5.18 10.68
CA ASN A 57 -2.76 -6.27 9.82
C ASN A 57 -1.69 -6.70 8.79
N LEU A 58 -0.59 -5.97 8.67
CA LEU A 58 0.56 -6.30 7.83
C LEU A 58 1.79 -6.74 8.64
N ASN A 59 1.65 -7.03 9.93
CA ASN A 59 2.74 -7.41 10.82
C ASN A 59 3.44 -8.75 10.48
N HIS A 60 2.94 -9.49 9.50
CA HIS A 60 3.62 -10.65 8.92
C HIS A 60 4.73 -10.26 7.95
N LEU A 61 4.77 -9.00 7.51
CA LEU A 61 5.87 -8.44 6.73
C LEU A 61 7.10 -8.22 7.63
N PRO A 62 8.32 -8.26 7.08
CA PRO A 62 9.56 -8.18 7.85
C PRO A 62 9.87 -6.73 8.32
N TYR A 63 9.06 -6.17 9.19
CA TYR A 63 9.24 -4.81 9.74
C TYR A 63 10.59 -4.58 10.43
N HIS A 64 11.28 -5.67 10.84
CA HIS A 64 12.64 -5.59 11.38
C HIS A 64 13.68 -5.14 10.35
N LEU A 65 13.34 -5.09 9.07
CA LEU A 65 14.20 -4.55 8.01
C LEU A 65 14.16 -3.02 7.93
N ILE A 66 13.19 -2.38 8.59
CA ILE A 66 13.15 -0.90 8.67
C ILE A 66 14.40 -0.43 9.41
N SER A 67 15.09 0.53 8.82
CA SER A 67 16.37 1.02 9.32
C SER A 67 16.19 1.99 10.47
N ASP A 68 16.90 1.77 11.58
CA ASP A 68 16.89 2.68 12.73
C ASP A 68 17.67 3.97 12.46
N ASP A 69 18.79 3.87 11.73
CA ASP A 69 19.69 4.97 11.42
C ASP A 69 19.82 5.16 9.91
N LEU A 70 19.33 6.27 9.40
CA LEU A 70 19.41 6.64 7.99
C LEU A 70 20.63 7.53 7.72
N LYS A 71 21.13 7.46 6.48
CA LYS A 71 22.23 8.34 6.05
C LYS A 71 21.69 9.71 5.64
N GLU A 72 22.54 10.71 5.69
CA GLU A 72 22.19 12.06 5.24
C GLU A 72 22.04 12.16 3.71
N LYS A 73 22.72 11.26 2.96
CA LYS A 73 22.70 11.24 1.49
C LYS A 73 22.77 9.82 0.95
N TYR A 74 22.11 9.63 -0.17
CA TYR A 74 22.08 8.38 -0.90
C TYR A 74 22.46 8.59 -2.37
N ASN A 75 23.12 7.61 -2.97
CA ASN A 75 23.42 7.63 -4.39
C ASN A 75 22.19 7.25 -5.20
N THR A 76 21.55 6.17 -4.81
CA THR A 76 20.34 5.66 -5.47
C THR A 76 19.21 5.55 -4.47
N VAL A 77 18.03 6.02 -4.88
CA VAL A 77 16.79 5.83 -4.13
C VAL A 77 15.80 5.07 -4.98
N PHE A 78 15.31 3.95 -4.47
CA PHE A 78 14.18 3.23 -5.04
C PHE A 78 12.89 3.68 -4.34
N VAL A 79 11.95 4.15 -5.13
CA VAL A 79 10.65 4.61 -4.65
C VAL A 79 9.57 3.69 -5.20
N PHE A 80 8.77 3.12 -4.32
CA PHE A 80 7.69 2.20 -4.65
C PHE A 80 6.33 2.84 -4.43
N ASP A 81 5.42 2.59 -5.39
CA ASP A 81 4.00 2.89 -5.27
C ASP A 81 3.70 4.35 -4.93
N CYS A 82 4.39 5.27 -5.59
CA CYS A 82 4.32 6.69 -5.28
C CYS A 82 4.33 7.53 -6.57
N GLY A 83 3.15 7.87 -7.08
CA GLY A 83 3.01 8.67 -8.31
C GLY A 83 3.38 10.16 -8.16
N ASN A 84 3.59 10.67 -6.95
CA ASN A 84 3.91 12.09 -6.71
C ASN A 84 4.88 12.24 -5.55
N SER A 85 5.95 13.06 -5.73
CA SER A 85 6.98 13.27 -4.72
C SER A 85 6.45 13.85 -3.40
N SER A 86 5.41 14.67 -3.43
CA SER A 86 4.78 15.20 -2.21
C SER A 86 4.20 14.11 -1.29
N ARG A 87 3.94 12.91 -1.82
CA ARG A 87 3.50 11.75 -1.03
C ARG A 87 4.65 11.03 -0.31
N LEU A 88 5.90 11.43 -0.53
CA LEU A 88 7.07 10.90 0.20
C LEU A 88 7.18 11.46 1.63
N GLY A 89 6.40 12.50 1.96
CA GLY A 89 6.40 13.14 3.27
C GLY A 89 7.78 13.64 3.67
N LYS A 90 8.26 13.27 4.85
CA LYS A 90 9.57 13.69 5.39
C LYS A 90 10.77 13.31 4.51
N TYR A 91 10.59 12.36 3.58
CA TYR A 91 11.69 11.89 2.71
C TYR A 91 11.75 12.58 1.36
N GLU A 92 10.83 13.49 1.03
CA GLU A 92 10.83 14.16 -0.27
C GLU A 92 12.18 14.84 -0.60
N GLU A 93 12.73 15.63 0.32
CA GLU A 93 13.99 16.32 0.10
C GLU A 93 15.18 15.36 -0.07
N VAL A 94 15.25 14.31 0.75
CA VAL A 94 16.32 13.30 0.69
C VAL A 94 16.26 12.52 -0.62
N VAL A 95 15.05 12.14 -1.05
CA VAL A 95 14.83 11.42 -2.31
C VAL A 95 15.23 12.29 -3.50
N LEU A 96 14.75 13.53 -3.57
CA LEU A 96 15.03 14.43 -4.71
C LEU A 96 16.49 14.91 -4.75
N ALA A 97 17.25 14.74 -3.68
CA ALA A 97 18.67 15.07 -3.64
C ALA A 97 19.60 13.91 -4.04
N ALA A 98 19.07 12.72 -4.28
CA ALA A 98 19.87 11.56 -4.70
C ALA A 98 20.37 11.72 -6.15
N GLU A 99 21.46 11.01 -6.48
CA GLU A 99 22.01 11.02 -7.86
C GLU A 99 21.11 10.27 -8.84
N ASN A 100 20.43 9.21 -8.36
CA ASN A 100 19.50 8.42 -9.15
C ASN A 100 18.23 8.17 -8.36
N VAL A 101 17.10 8.61 -8.86
CA VAL A 101 15.76 8.33 -8.31
C VAL A 101 15.04 7.37 -9.24
N VAL A 102 14.87 6.13 -8.80
CA VAL A 102 14.21 5.05 -9.55
C VAL A 102 12.81 4.84 -8.99
N VAL A 103 11.79 5.21 -9.76
CA VAL A 103 10.38 5.02 -9.38
C VAL A 103 9.85 3.74 -10.02
N ILE A 104 9.31 2.85 -9.20
CA ILE A 104 8.65 1.61 -9.64
C ILE A 104 7.20 1.70 -9.17
N ASP A 105 6.26 1.70 -10.14
CA ASP A 105 4.87 2.00 -9.83
C ASP A 105 3.91 1.40 -10.87
N HIS A 106 2.66 1.29 -10.51
CA HIS A 106 1.57 0.92 -11.42
C HIS A 106 0.55 2.07 -11.63
N HIS A 107 0.76 3.22 -11.02
CA HIS A 107 -0.07 4.40 -11.25
C HIS A 107 0.24 5.08 -12.59
N VAL A 108 -0.74 5.84 -13.11
CA VAL A 108 -0.58 6.60 -14.35
C VAL A 108 0.30 7.83 -14.09
N ASP A 109 1.32 8.03 -14.95
CA ASP A 109 2.14 9.23 -15.02
C ASP A 109 2.74 9.71 -13.69
N PRO A 110 3.70 8.99 -13.09
CA PRO A 110 4.44 9.54 -11.96
C PRO A 110 5.14 10.84 -12.38
N SER A 111 5.07 11.84 -11.52
CA SER A 111 5.51 13.21 -11.82
C SER A 111 7.00 13.46 -11.52
N PHE A 112 7.76 12.44 -11.07
CA PHE A 112 9.14 12.56 -10.64
C PHE A 112 9.94 11.27 -10.90
N GLY A 113 11.24 11.31 -10.62
CA GLY A 113 12.19 10.21 -10.81
C GLY A 113 12.98 10.32 -12.12
N ASP A 114 14.28 10.04 -12.03
CA ASP A 114 15.18 10.02 -13.20
C ASP A 114 14.93 8.80 -14.06
N VAL A 115 14.49 7.73 -13.43
CA VAL A 115 14.18 6.44 -14.03
C VAL A 115 12.80 5.99 -13.56
N GLN A 116 11.98 5.59 -14.51
CA GLN A 116 10.61 5.17 -14.25
C GLN A 116 10.39 3.77 -14.84
N ILE A 117 10.02 2.83 -13.97
CA ILE A 117 9.62 1.46 -14.31
C ILE A 117 8.13 1.35 -13.99
N ILE A 118 7.32 1.80 -14.93
CA ILE A 118 5.89 2.01 -14.72
C ILE A 118 5.08 1.11 -15.65
N ASP A 119 4.05 0.45 -15.11
CA ASP A 119 3.05 -0.25 -15.91
C ASP A 119 1.63 0.00 -15.37
N PRO A 120 0.88 0.96 -15.93
CA PRO A 120 -0.49 1.26 -15.53
C PRO A 120 -1.50 0.14 -15.77
N HIS A 121 -1.10 -0.94 -16.43
CA HIS A 121 -1.93 -2.13 -16.64
C HIS A 121 -1.64 -3.23 -15.61
N ALA A 122 -0.59 -3.09 -14.81
CA ALA A 122 -0.33 -3.99 -13.71
C ALA A 122 -1.37 -3.80 -12.59
N ALA A 123 -1.71 -4.88 -11.92
CA ALA A 123 -2.66 -4.84 -10.82
C ALA A 123 -2.07 -4.24 -9.53
N SER A 124 -0.74 -4.19 -9.43
CA SER A 124 0.02 -3.71 -8.28
C SER A 124 1.46 -3.39 -8.64
N THR A 125 2.12 -2.60 -7.83
CA THR A 125 3.57 -2.33 -7.93
C THR A 125 4.40 -3.60 -7.69
N THR A 126 3.94 -4.48 -6.79
CA THR A 126 4.55 -5.82 -6.60
C THR A 126 4.50 -6.67 -7.87
N GLN A 127 3.45 -6.57 -8.72
CA GLN A 127 3.42 -7.22 -10.02
C GLN A 127 4.49 -6.65 -10.96
N VAL A 128 4.68 -5.33 -10.99
CA VAL A 128 5.73 -4.68 -11.78
C VAL A 128 7.10 -5.17 -11.33
N LEU A 129 7.36 -5.18 -10.03
CA LEU A 129 8.63 -5.64 -9.46
C LEU A 129 8.86 -7.13 -9.72
N PHE A 130 7.84 -7.98 -9.58
CA PHE A 130 7.94 -9.40 -9.91
C PHE A 130 8.42 -9.61 -11.35
N ARG A 131 7.84 -8.89 -12.31
CA ARG A 131 8.26 -8.96 -13.74
C ARG A 131 9.71 -8.52 -13.92
N GLN A 132 10.17 -7.48 -13.20
CA GLN A 132 11.57 -7.06 -13.23
C GLN A 132 12.48 -8.18 -12.71
N PHE A 133 12.16 -8.79 -11.59
CA PHE A 133 12.92 -9.91 -11.04
C PHE A 133 13.00 -11.08 -12.04
N LYS A 134 11.91 -11.42 -12.71
CA LYS A 134 11.90 -12.48 -13.73
C LYS A 134 12.74 -12.11 -14.96
N ASP A 135 12.59 -10.91 -15.49
CA ASP A 135 13.32 -10.44 -16.68
C ASP A 135 14.85 -10.38 -16.42
N GLU A 136 15.25 -10.14 -15.19
CA GLU A 136 16.64 -10.06 -14.75
C GLU A 136 17.20 -11.38 -14.18
N ASN A 137 16.39 -12.44 -14.17
CA ASN A 137 16.72 -13.76 -13.61
C ASN A 137 17.10 -13.71 -12.12
N ILE A 138 16.46 -12.82 -11.36
CA ILE A 138 16.60 -12.75 -9.91
C ILE A 138 15.77 -13.89 -9.31
N GLU A 139 16.42 -14.70 -8.47
CA GLU A 139 15.75 -15.78 -7.75
C GLU A 139 14.90 -15.22 -6.59
N ILE A 140 13.63 -15.58 -6.56
CA ILE A 140 12.68 -15.12 -5.55
C ILE A 140 12.59 -16.22 -4.46
N ASN A 141 13.12 -15.93 -3.27
CA ASN A 141 13.03 -16.82 -2.11
C ASN A 141 11.66 -16.70 -1.41
N GLU A 142 11.44 -17.52 -0.36
CA GLU A 142 10.18 -17.58 0.39
C GLU A 142 9.80 -16.21 1.00
N GLU A 143 10.75 -15.47 1.58
CA GLU A 143 10.47 -14.17 2.23
C GLU A 143 10.09 -13.11 1.19
N MET A 144 10.82 -13.04 0.08
CA MET A 144 10.47 -12.16 -1.05
C MET A 144 9.10 -12.53 -1.63
N ALA A 145 8.81 -13.85 -1.76
CA ALA A 145 7.53 -14.31 -2.27
C ALA A 145 6.36 -13.93 -1.37
N ASN A 146 6.52 -13.98 -0.04
CA ASN A 146 5.52 -13.51 0.91
C ASN A 146 5.27 -11.99 0.77
N CYS A 147 6.32 -11.19 0.63
CA CYS A 147 6.23 -9.75 0.43
C CYS A 147 5.47 -9.41 -0.87
N LEU A 148 5.88 -10.01 -2.00
CA LEU A 148 5.26 -9.79 -3.30
C LEU A 148 3.79 -10.23 -3.33
N LEU A 149 3.47 -11.39 -2.72
CA LEU A 149 2.11 -11.88 -2.66
C LEU A 149 1.22 -11.00 -1.77
N THR A 150 1.77 -10.39 -0.73
CA THR A 150 1.03 -9.45 0.13
C THR A 150 0.52 -8.26 -0.68
N GLY A 151 1.39 -7.55 -1.42
CA GLY A 151 0.95 -6.43 -2.25
C GLY A 151 -0.03 -6.85 -3.35
N LEU A 152 0.23 -7.98 -4.01
CA LEU A 152 -0.67 -8.49 -5.02
C LEU A 152 -2.09 -8.76 -4.49
N ILE A 153 -2.22 -9.28 -3.26
CA ILE A 153 -3.50 -9.56 -2.61
C ILE A 153 -4.21 -8.27 -2.19
N THR A 154 -3.49 -7.32 -1.61
CA THR A 154 -4.09 -6.06 -1.14
C THR A 154 -4.66 -5.27 -2.30
N ASP A 155 -3.90 -5.08 -3.36
CA ASP A 155 -4.28 -4.26 -4.51
C ASP A 155 -5.32 -4.89 -5.44
N THR A 156 -5.44 -6.21 -5.41
CA THR A 156 -6.50 -6.93 -6.13
C THR A 156 -7.76 -7.15 -5.29
N GLY A 157 -7.79 -6.64 -4.06
CA GLY A 157 -8.90 -6.85 -3.14
C GLY A 157 -9.20 -8.33 -2.94
N ARG A 158 -8.20 -9.12 -2.58
CA ARG A 158 -8.32 -10.60 -2.46
C ARG A 158 -8.66 -11.27 -3.79
N PHE A 159 -8.11 -10.78 -4.89
CA PHE A 159 -8.42 -11.26 -6.25
C PHE A 159 -9.88 -11.04 -6.69
N GLN A 160 -10.58 -10.06 -6.12
CA GLN A 160 -11.99 -9.79 -6.41
C GLN A 160 -12.19 -8.57 -7.32
N TYR A 161 -11.18 -7.68 -7.44
CA TYR A 161 -11.30 -6.49 -8.25
C TYR A 161 -11.08 -6.79 -9.74
N SER A 162 -11.53 -5.87 -10.59
CA SER A 162 -11.47 -6.01 -12.05
C SER A 162 -10.05 -5.99 -12.62
N ASN A 163 -9.06 -5.52 -11.86
CA ASN A 163 -7.64 -5.60 -12.22
C ASN A 163 -7.04 -7.01 -12.03
N THR A 164 -7.79 -7.96 -11.47
CA THR A 164 -7.38 -9.36 -11.31
C THR A 164 -7.44 -10.07 -12.67
N THR A 165 -6.30 -10.30 -13.27
CA THR A 165 -6.14 -10.97 -14.57
C THR A 165 -5.65 -12.41 -14.43
N SER A 166 -5.62 -13.17 -15.53
CA SER A 166 -4.99 -14.50 -15.57
C SER A 166 -3.50 -14.46 -15.22
N GLU A 167 -2.81 -13.37 -15.54
CA GLU A 167 -1.42 -13.17 -15.17
C GLU A 167 -1.25 -13.01 -13.66
N VAL A 168 -2.13 -12.25 -13.00
CA VAL A 168 -2.14 -12.11 -11.53
C VAL A 168 -2.22 -13.49 -10.87
N PHE A 169 -3.10 -14.39 -11.34
CA PHE A 169 -3.18 -15.75 -10.83
C PHE A 169 -1.93 -16.59 -11.15
N SER A 170 -1.32 -16.38 -12.31
CA SER A 170 -0.09 -17.08 -12.68
C SER A 170 1.08 -16.66 -11.78
N ILE A 171 1.19 -15.36 -11.48
CA ILE A 171 2.18 -14.82 -10.54
C ILE A 171 1.92 -15.35 -9.13
N ALA A 172 0.67 -15.31 -8.67
CA ALA A 172 0.33 -15.85 -7.36
C ALA A 172 0.68 -17.34 -7.25
N ALA A 173 0.40 -18.14 -8.28
CA ALA A 173 0.76 -19.56 -8.32
C ALA A 173 2.28 -19.78 -8.24
N GLU A 174 3.07 -18.95 -8.94
CA GLU A 174 4.54 -19.02 -8.87
C GLU A 174 5.06 -18.62 -7.50
N LEU A 175 4.53 -17.53 -6.90
CA LEU A 175 4.91 -17.10 -5.55
C LEU A 175 4.59 -18.16 -4.49
N LEU A 176 3.44 -18.85 -4.62
CA LEU A 176 3.12 -20.02 -3.77
C LEU A 176 4.11 -21.18 -3.99
N GLY A 177 4.52 -21.42 -5.23
CA GLY A 177 5.57 -22.39 -5.58
C GLY A 177 6.92 -22.06 -4.96
N ASN A 178 7.22 -20.78 -4.75
CA ASN A 178 8.42 -20.28 -4.07
C ASN A 178 8.28 -20.25 -2.53
N GLY A 179 7.18 -20.74 -1.99
CA GLY A 179 6.99 -20.92 -0.55
C GLY A 179 6.12 -19.85 0.13
N ALA A 180 5.54 -18.91 -0.59
CA ALA A 180 4.64 -17.92 0.01
C ALA A 180 3.45 -18.59 0.70
N ASN A 181 3.07 -18.09 1.88
CA ASN A 181 2.01 -18.65 2.70
C ASN A 181 0.73 -17.82 2.61
N LEU A 182 -0.10 -18.10 1.58
CA LEU A 182 -1.37 -17.41 1.36
C LEU A 182 -2.29 -17.43 2.58
N SER A 183 -2.37 -18.56 3.28
CA SER A 183 -3.25 -18.69 4.45
C SER A 183 -2.86 -17.72 5.55
N LYS A 184 -1.55 -17.66 5.88
CA LYS A 184 -1.02 -16.74 6.89
C LYS A 184 -1.20 -15.27 6.48
N ILE A 185 -0.92 -14.94 5.22
CA ILE A 185 -1.10 -13.58 4.69
C ILE A 185 -2.58 -13.18 4.81
N SER A 186 -3.50 -14.03 4.32
CA SER A 186 -4.95 -13.74 4.36
C SER A 186 -5.48 -13.64 5.78
N GLU A 187 -5.01 -14.49 6.70
CA GLU A 187 -5.39 -14.43 8.10
C GLU A 187 -4.94 -13.13 8.76
N ASN A 188 -3.72 -12.67 8.50
CA ASN A 188 -3.22 -11.41 9.06
C ASN A 188 -3.99 -10.20 8.51
N ILE A 189 -4.18 -10.14 7.20
CA ILE A 189 -4.78 -8.95 6.57
C ILE A 189 -6.29 -8.89 6.84
N TYR A 190 -6.98 -10.04 6.81
CA TYR A 190 -8.44 -10.09 6.75
C TYR A 190 -9.09 -11.00 7.80
N GLY A 191 -8.31 -11.83 8.48
CA GLY A 191 -8.84 -12.90 9.35
C GLY A 191 -9.33 -12.42 10.69
N SER A 192 -8.93 -11.21 11.12
CA SER A 192 -9.37 -10.64 12.39
C SER A 192 -9.55 -9.12 12.27
N ILE A 193 -10.59 -8.63 12.88
CA ILE A 193 -10.88 -7.21 13.06
C ILE A 193 -10.99 -6.99 14.56
N GLU A 194 -10.39 -5.93 15.07
CA GLU A 194 -10.52 -5.59 16.48
C GLU A 194 -11.99 -5.38 16.87
N PHE A 195 -12.37 -5.82 18.07
CA PHE A 195 -13.76 -5.76 18.52
C PHE A 195 -14.34 -4.34 18.45
N ASN A 196 -13.56 -3.34 18.81
CA ASN A 196 -13.96 -1.94 18.76
C ASN A 196 -14.22 -1.48 17.30
N ALA A 197 -13.35 -1.85 16.37
CA ALA A 197 -13.52 -1.53 14.95
C ALA A 197 -14.72 -2.26 14.35
N LEU A 198 -14.96 -3.52 14.74
CA LEU A 198 -16.16 -4.26 14.35
C LEU A 198 -17.44 -3.61 14.92
N THR A 199 -17.37 -3.07 16.13
CA THR A 199 -18.50 -2.36 16.76
C THR A 199 -18.75 -1.03 16.03
N LEU A 200 -17.69 -0.30 15.66
CA LEU A 200 -17.81 0.90 14.83
C LEU A 200 -18.43 0.58 13.46
N GLN A 201 -18.07 -0.55 12.85
CA GLN A 201 -18.67 -0.99 11.59
C GLN A 201 -20.20 -1.11 11.69
N SER A 202 -20.74 -1.61 12.80
CA SER A 202 -22.19 -1.68 13.00
C SER A 202 -22.84 -0.31 12.94
N LYS A 203 -22.17 0.71 13.48
CA LYS A 203 -22.64 2.10 13.46
C LYS A 203 -22.64 2.69 12.05
N ILE A 204 -21.64 2.34 11.25
CA ILE A 204 -21.57 2.73 9.84
C ILE A 204 -22.70 2.08 9.05
N ILE A 205 -22.99 0.81 9.30
CA ILE A 205 -24.11 0.08 8.66
C ILE A 205 -25.46 0.77 8.98
N GLU A 206 -25.69 1.14 10.24
CA GLU A 206 -26.91 1.85 10.64
C GLU A 206 -27.12 3.20 9.91
N ARG A 207 -26.03 3.84 9.49
CA ARG A 207 -26.03 5.14 8.82
C ARG A 207 -26.01 5.06 7.31
N ILE A 208 -26.04 3.87 6.72
CA ILE A 208 -26.07 3.76 5.27
C ILE A 208 -27.34 4.40 4.74
N VAL A 209 -27.17 5.35 3.83
CA VAL A 209 -28.24 5.97 3.04
C VAL A 209 -28.12 5.50 1.60
N LEU A 210 -29.19 4.93 1.09
CA LEU A 210 -29.30 4.51 -0.29
C LEU A 210 -30.18 5.49 -1.07
N ASN A 211 -29.67 6.00 -2.18
CA ASN A 211 -30.45 6.69 -3.20
C ASN A 211 -30.61 5.73 -4.38
N GLU A 212 -31.76 5.11 -4.50
CA GLU A 212 -32.06 4.11 -5.55
C GLU A 212 -32.06 4.74 -6.95
N ASP A 213 -32.54 5.96 -7.10
CA ASP A 213 -32.62 6.64 -8.40
C ASP A 213 -31.22 6.92 -8.98
N LEU A 214 -30.26 7.24 -8.10
CA LEU A 214 -28.87 7.49 -8.47
C LEU A 214 -27.99 6.24 -8.34
N GLN A 215 -28.53 5.13 -7.87
CA GLN A 215 -27.77 3.91 -7.54
C GLN A 215 -26.52 4.22 -6.68
N PHE A 216 -26.70 5.05 -5.67
CA PHE A 216 -25.65 5.59 -4.83
C PHE A 216 -25.91 5.26 -3.35
N ALA A 217 -24.93 4.63 -2.71
CA ALA A 217 -24.95 4.39 -1.27
C ALA A 217 -23.82 5.17 -0.60
N HIS A 218 -24.11 5.76 0.56
CA HIS A 218 -23.07 6.42 1.35
C HIS A 218 -23.30 6.25 2.85
N SER A 219 -22.22 6.40 3.60
CA SER A 219 -22.25 6.51 5.06
C SER A 219 -21.21 7.51 5.54
N ILE A 220 -21.26 7.85 6.83
CA ILE A 220 -20.38 8.86 7.43
C ILE A 220 -19.80 8.32 8.73
N VAL A 221 -18.49 8.48 8.90
CA VAL A 221 -17.78 8.31 10.17
C VAL A 221 -17.46 9.70 10.71
N PHE A 222 -17.90 10.00 11.91
CA PHE A 222 -17.60 11.27 12.57
C PHE A 222 -16.38 11.14 13.48
N GLN A 223 -15.67 12.24 13.73
CA GLN A 223 -14.52 12.25 14.63
C GLN A 223 -14.86 11.70 16.04
N ASN A 224 -16.07 11.95 16.53
CA ASN A 224 -16.49 11.42 17.82
C ASN A 224 -16.67 9.90 17.82
N ASP A 225 -17.01 9.29 16.67
CA ASP A 225 -17.14 7.83 16.57
C ASP A 225 -15.78 7.17 16.86
N TYR A 226 -14.69 7.70 16.31
CA TYR A 226 -13.34 7.21 16.58
C TYR A 226 -12.99 7.23 18.08
N LYS A 227 -13.37 8.32 18.76
CA LYS A 227 -13.14 8.47 20.21
C LYS A 227 -14.04 7.55 21.03
N ASP A 228 -15.33 7.49 20.70
CA ASP A 228 -16.34 6.73 21.44
C ASP A 228 -16.09 5.22 21.35
N TYR A 229 -15.60 4.76 20.21
CA TYR A 229 -15.27 3.35 19.96
C TYR A 229 -13.79 3.04 20.22
N GLN A 230 -12.94 4.03 20.53
CA GLN A 230 -11.50 3.87 20.77
C GLN A 230 -10.79 3.17 19.59
N VAL A 231 -11.06 3.67 18.39
CA VAL A 231 -10.49 3.17 17.12
C VAL A 231 -9.68 4.29 16.48
N GLU A 232 -8.53 3.98 15.95
CA GLU A 232 -7.75 4.95 15.17
C GLU A 232 -8.26 4.99 13.71
N PRO A 233 -8.28 6.17 13.07
CA PRO A 233 -8.76 6.31 11.69
C PRO A 233 -8.09 5.36 10.70
N GLU A 234 -6.80 5.11 10.88
CA GLU A 234 -5.97 4.25 10.03
C GLU A 234 -6.35 2.76 10.10
N GLU A 235 -7.10 2.38 11.13
CA GLU A 235 -7.59 1.00 11.32
C GLU A 235 -8.93 0.75 10.64
N THR A 236 -9.44 1.71 9.84
CA THR A 236 -10.84 1.72 9.39
C THR A 236 -11.02 1.66 7.87
N ASP A 237 -9.98 1.45 7.09
CA ASP A 237 -10.06 1.39 5.62
C ASP A 237 -11.06 0.34 5.12
N PHE A 238 -11.23 -0.77 5.87
CA PHE A 238 -12.20 -1.81 5.54
C PHE A 238 -13.67 -1.38 5.71
N LEU A 239 -13.95 -0.27 6.40
CA LEU A 239 -15.34 0.18 6.64
C LEU A 239 -16.07 0.57 5.35
N ILE A 240 -15.37 0.96 4.29
CA ILE A 240 -15.99 1.22 2.99
C ILE A 240 -16.59 -0.06 2.39
N ASP A 241 -16.04 -1.23 2.72
CA ASP A 241 -16.48 -2.49 2.13
C ASP A 241 -17.93 -2.80 2.47
N VAL A 242 -18.41 -2.46 3.68
CA VAL A 242 -19.81 -2.71 4.03
C VAL A 242 -20.79 -1.79 3.28
N VAL A 243 -20.36 -0.60 2.90
CA VAL A 243 -21.16 0.31 2.05
C VAL A 243 -21.21 -0.22 0.61
N ARG A 244 -20.09 -0.80 0.13
CA ARG A 244 -19.99 -1.41 -1.21
C ARG A 244 -20.84 -2.66 -1.36
N LEU A 245 -21.24 -3.31 -0.26
CA LEU A 245 -22.12 -4.49 -0.30
C LEU A 245 -23.58 -4.17 -0.59
N VAL A 246 -23.97 -2.89 -0.64
CA VAL A 246 -25.36 -2.50 -0.98
C VAL A 246 -25.62 -2.84 -2.46
N LYS A 247 -26.42 -3.87 -2.70
CA LYS A 247 -26.67 -4.44 -4.02
C LYS A 247 -27.26 -3.43 -5.02
N GLU A 248 -28.10 -2.53 -4.53
CA GLU A 248 -28.83 -1.54 -5.31
C GLU A 248 -27.97 -0.33 -5.69
N SER A 249 -26.71 -0.27 -5.23
CA SER A 249 -25.78 0.83 -5.55
C SER A 249 -24.69 0.40 -6.51
N THR A 250 -24.35 1.28 -7.46
CA THR A 250 -23.17 1.16 -8.33
C THR A 250 -22.00 2.02 -7.84
N VAL A 251 -22.30 2.99 -6.97
CA VAL A 251 -21.31 3.89 -6.35
C VAL A 251 -21.47 3.85 -4.84
N ALA A 252 -20.39 3.59 -4.12
CA ALA A 252 -20.33 3.61 -2.66
C ALA A 252 -19.38 4.71 -2.19
N LEU A 253 -19.77 5.47 -1.17
CA LEU A 253 -18.96 6.51 -0.56
C LEU A 253 -18.97 6.38 0.96
N LEU A 254 -17.79 6.35 1.59
CA LEU A 254 -17.63 6.54 3.03
C LEU A 254 -16.94 7.87 3.27
N ILE A 255 -17.60 8.76 4.01
CA ILE A 255 -17.09 10.09 4.34
C ILE A 255 -16.46 10.05 5.73
N ASN A 256 -15.15 10.25 5.81
CA ASN A 256 -14.42 10.38 7.07
C ASN A 256 -14.34 11.84 7.49
N CYS A 257 -15.14 12.24 8.50
CA CYS A 257 -15.11 13.57 9.09
C CYS A 257 -14.07 13.64 10.21
N LEU A 258 -12.80 13.86 9.85
CA LEU A 258 -11.69 13.97 10.80
C LEU A 258 -11.51 15.38 11.37
N LEU A 259 -12.07 16.39 10.72
CA LEU A 259 -12.01 17.78 11.16
C LEU A 259 -13.32 18.16 11.87
N TYR A 260 -13.20 18.63 13.10
CA TYR A 260 -14.29 19.30 13.79
C TYR A 260 -14.42 20.73 13.22
N THR A 261 -15.23 20.90 12.18
CA THR A 261 -15.70 22.25 11.84
C THR A 261 -16.80 22.59 12.87
N SER A 262 -16.60 23.67 13.63
CA SER A 262 -17.72 24.23 14.40
C SER A 262 -18.92 24.40 13.45
N PRO A 263 -20.16 24.09 13.90
CA PRO A 263 -21.33 24.19 13.03
C PRO A 263 -21.35 25.57 12.39
N SER A 264 -21.48 25.59 11.06
CA SER A 264 -21.62 26.84 10.33
C SER A 264 -22.82 27.61 10.92
N PRO A 265 -22.75 28.95 11.05
CA PRO A 265 -23.91 29.73 11.44
C PRO A 265 -25.16 29.51 10.58
N ARG A 266 -25.03 28.81 9.45
CA ARG A 266 -26.12 28.41 8.56
C ARG A 266 -26.83 27.12 9.01
N ASP A 267 -26.21 26.31 9.86
CA ASP A 267 -26.77 25.03 10.32
C ASP A 267 -27.80 25.18 11.45
N ASN A 268 -27.95 26.40 11.98
CA ASN A 268 -28.92 26.74 13.03
C ASN A 268 -30.24 27.34 12.50
N ARG A 269 -30.58 27.13 11.23
CA ARG A 269 -31.86 27.54 10.68
C ARG A 269 -32.75 26.35 10.37
N TRP A 270 -33.43 25.86 11.40
CA TRP A 270 -34.67 25.08 11.31
C TRP A 270 -35.72 25.70 12.18
#